data_0bb50bf6c4d0bc559cb350ef11ae1643
#
_entry.id   0bb50bf6c4d0bc559cb350ef11ae1643
#
_cell.length_a   1.000
_cell.length_b   1.000
_cell.length_c   1.000
_cell.angle_alpha   90.00
_cell.angle_beta   90.00
_cell.angle_gamma   90.00
#
_symmetry.space_group_name_H-M   'P 1'
#
loop_
_entity.id
_entity.type
_entity.pdbx_description
1 polymer ?
#
loop_
_entity_poly.entity_id
_entity_poly.type
_entity_poly.pdbx_seq_one_letter_code
_entity_poly.pdbx_strand_id
1 'polypeptide(L)'
;LVEIDPISAKEIHPNNIKRVIRALEIAKNSDKLKSEHMMEEIKRLEKFSHPDYEFFVYYIDYPREKLYERINKRIDIMVKNGVLDEAKMLYDMNLDKDNTCIQAIGYKEFFECFEGKENLDDAIEKLKKSTRHYAKRQITWFKNKLNCHYLEEYNNVSGMVNEIISDSKILEK
;
A
#
# COMPACT_ATOMS: atom_id res chain seq x y z
N LEU A 1 -24.47 2.09 11.35
CA LEU A 1 -24.09 1.55 10.04
C LEU A 1 -24.96 0.34 9.67
N VAL A 2 -25.32 -0.52 10.60
CA VAL A 2 -26.18 -1.71 10.37
C VAL A 2 -27.51 -1.34 9.70
N GLU A 3 -28.12 -0.23 10.09
CA GLU A 3 -29.41 0.25 9.55
C GLU A 3 -29.26 0.93 8.17
N ILE A 4 -28.10 1.52 7.86
CA ILE A 4 -27.87 2.32 6.66
C ILE A 4 -27.23 1.48 5.57
N ASP A 5 -26.18 0.73 5.89
CA ASP A 5 -25.40 -0.11 4.98
C ASP A 5 -25.07 -1.45 5.65
N PRO A 6 -26.04 -2.39 5.67
CA PRO A 6 -25.86 -3.68 6.34
C PRO A 6 -24.74 -4.53 5.74
N ILE A 7 -24.44 -4.35 4.45
CA ILE A 7 -23.36 -5.08 3.75
C ILE A 7 -22.01 -4.59 4.27
N SER A 8 -21.77 -3.29 4.25
CA SER A 8 -20.55 -2.73 4.83
C SER A 8 -20.42 -3.01 6.33
N ALA A 9 -21.54 -3.09 7.06
CA ALA A 9 -21.53 -3.39 8.49
C ALA A 9 -21.06 -4.83 8.80
N LYS A 10 -21.31 -5.79 7.93
CA LYS A 10 -20.82 -7.17 8.04
C LYS A 10 -19.32 -7.29 7.76
N GLU A 11 -18.80 -6.45 6.84
CA GLU A 11 -17.41 -6.52 6.43
C GLU A 11 -16.48 -5.68 7.32
N ILE A 12 -16.99 -4.60 7.91
CA ILE A 12 -16.20 -3.69 8.73
C ILE A 12 -16.30 -4.12 10.19
N HIS A 13 -15.15 -4.54 10.75
CA HIS A 13 -15.11 -4.85 12.18
C HIS A 13 -15.50 -3.61 13.01
N PRO A 14 -16.41 -3.76 14.03
CA PRO A 14 -16.92 -2.63 14.82
C PRO A 14 -15.85 -1.74 15.44
N ASN A 15 -14.74 -2.32 15.88
CA ASN A 15 -13.62 -1.58 16.46
C ASN A 15 -12.80 -0.79 15.42
N ASN A 16 -13.08 -0.94 14.12
CA ASN A 16 -12.46 -0.13 13.08
C ASN A 16 -13.22 1.18 12.86
N ILE A 17 -13.19 2.02 13.90
CA ILE A 17 -13.96 3.26 13.98
C ILE A 17 -13.75 4.14 12.73
N LYS A 18 -12.51 4.29 12.26
CA LYS A 18 -12.21 5.09 11.05
C LYS A 18 -12.96 4.59 9.82
N ARG A 19 -13.04 3.28 9.62
CA ARG A 19 -13.78 2.70 8.48
C ARG A 19 -15.29 2.81 8.66
N VAL A 20 -15.80 2.69 9.89
CA VAL A 20 -17.22 2.89 10.20
C VAL A 20 -17.62 4.33 9.93
N ILE A 21 -16.86 5.32 10.44
CA ILE A 21 -17.09 6.75 10.19
C ILE A 21 -17.08 7.03 8.68
N ARG A 22 -16.07 6.55 7.95
CA ARG A 22 -15.99 6.77 6.51
C ARG A 22 -17.18 6.20 5.74
N ALA A 23 -17.71 5.05 6.15
CA ALA A 23 -18.90 4.47 5.52
C ALA A 23 -20.15 5.34 5.79
N LEU A 24 -20.29 5.88 7.00
CA LEU A 24 -21.38 6.79 7.37
C LEU A 24 -21.27 8.15 6.64
N GLU A 25 -20.06 8.69 6.50
CA GLU A 25 -19.81 9.92 5.72
C GLU A 25 -20.22 9.74 4.25
N ILE A 26 -19.87 8.61 3.64
CA ILE A 26 -20.27 8.29 2.27
C ILE A 26 -21.79 8.25 2.17
N ALA A 27 -22.44 7.50 3.06
CA ALA A 27 -23.90 7.40 3.06
C ALA A 27 -24.62 8.74 3.30
N LYS A 28 -23.98 9.69 4.01
CA LYS A 28 -24.56 11.03 4.28
C LYS A 28 -24.34 12.00 3.12
N ASN A 29 -23.21 11.89 2.42
CA ASN A 29 -22.75 12.90 1.45
C ASN A 29 -22.79 12.41 0.00
N SER A 30 -23.29 11.20 -0.24
CA SER A 30 -23.37 10.58 -1.56
C SER A 30 -24.73 9.90 -1.76
N ASP A 31 -25.19 9.86 -2.98
CA ASP A 31 -26.42 9.13 -3.37
C ASP A 31 -26.24 7.60 -3.36
N LYS A 32 -25.02 7.13 -3.15
CA LYS A 32 -24.67 5.70 -3.12
C LYS A 32 -24.03 5.30 -1.81
N LEU A 33 -24.33 4.09 -1.36
CA LEU A 33 -23.73 3.49 -0.18
C LEU A 33 -22.29 3.02 -0.47
N LYS A 34 -21.49 2.88 0.59
CA LYS A 34 -20.12 2.38 0.44
C LYS A 34 -20.07 0.97 -0.15
N SER A 35 -21.00 0.10 0.23
CA SER A 35 -21.15 -1.25 -0.35
C SER A 35 -21.43 -1.21 -1.86
N GLU A 36 -22.23 -0.26 -2.34
CA GLU A 36 -22.53 -0.07 -3.76
C GLU A 36 -21.30 0.39 -4.54
N HIS A 37 -20.56 1.39 -3.99
CA HIS A 37 -19.29 1.83 -4.56
C HIS A 37 -18.29 0.66 -4.66
N MET A 38 -18.21 -0.17 -3.61
CA MET A 38 -17.33 -1.33 -3.60
C MET A 38 -17.73 -2.38 -4.65
N MET A 39 -19.02 -2.65 -4.81
CA MET A 39 -19.51 -3.57 -5.84
C MET A 39 -19.24 -3.05 -7.26
N GLU A 40 -19.41 -1.74 -7.50
CA GLU A 40 -19.06 -1.10 -8.77
C GLU A 40 -17.54 -1.19 -9.04
N GLU A 41 -16.71 -0.97 -8.00
CA GLU A 41 -15.27 -1.08 -8.11
C GLU A 41 -14.84 -2.53 -8.39
N ILE A 42 -15.43 -3.53 -7.73
CA ILE A 42 -15.19 -4.94 -8.02
C ILE A 42 -15.58 -5.27 -9.46
N LYS A 43 -16.76 -4.87 -9.91
CA LYS A 43 -17.20 -5.04 -11.31
C LYS A 43 -16.28 -4.34 -12.30
N ARG A 44 -15.75 -3.18 -11.95
CA ARG A 44 -14.79 -2.43 -12.75
C ARG A 44 -13.42 -3.12 -12.78
N LEU A 45 -12.99 -3.71 -11.67
CA LEU A 45 -11.75 -4.48 -11.58
C LEU A 45 -11.86 -5.85 -12.27
N GLU A 46 -13.02 -6.51 -12.20
CA GLU A 46 -13.29 -7.76 -12.93
C GLU A 46 -13.32 -7.52 -14.45
N LYS A 47 -13.74 -6.33 -14.85
CA LYS A 47 -13.75 -5.88 -16.24
C LYS A 47 -12.54 -5.05 -16.60
N PHE A 48 -11.37 -5.17 -16.16
CA PHE A 48 -10.23 -4.37 -16.66
C PHE A 48 -10.31 -4.22 -18.20
N SER A 49 -11.46 -3.80 -18.64
CA SER A 49 -11.83 -3.60 -20.04
C SER A 49 -12.16 -2.13 -20.23
N HIS A 50 -11.25 -1.43 -20.82
CA HIS A 50 -11.55 -0.14 -21.45
C HIS A 50 -11.90 -0.42 -22.90
N PRO A 51 -12.90 0.24 -23.50
CA PRO A 51 -13.28 -0.04 -24.91
C PRO A 51 -12.12 0.18 -25.89
N ASP A 52 -11.16 1.03 -25.55
CA ASP A 52 -10.03 1.41 -26.40
C ASP A 52 -8.68 0.88 -25.92
N TYR A 53 -8.63 0.16 -24.79
CA TYR A 53 -7.36 -0.30 -24.19
C TYR A 53 -7.50 -1.71 -23.62
N GLU A 54 -6.48 -2.53 -23.83
CA GLU A 54 -6.26 -3.79 -23.16
C GLU A 54 -5.13 -3.63 -22.14
N PHE A 55 -5.35 -4.11 -20.90
CA PHE A 55 -4.42 -3.93 -19.79
C PHE A 55 -3.77 -5.27 -19.43
N PHE A 56 -2.45 -5.32 -19.49
CA PHE A 56 -1.65 -6.42 -18.98
C PHE A 56 -1.02 -5.99 -17.67
N VAL A 57 -1.39 -6.66 -16.59
CA VAL A 57 -0.90 -6.34 -15.25
C VAL A 57 0.07 -7.42 -14.79
N TYR A 58 1.30 -7.04 -14.56
CA TYR A 58 2.36 -7.93 -14.10
C TYR A 58 2.75 -7.63 -12.67
N TYR A 59 3.04 -8.69 -11.93
CA TYR A 59 3.49 -8.62 -10.56
C TYR A 59 4.75 -9.48 -10.38
N ILE A 60 5.83 -8.88 -9.88
CA ILE A 60 7.07 -9.61 -9.59
C ILE A 60 6.93 -10.27 -8.22
N ASP A 61 6.79 -11.59 -8.16
CA ASP A 61 6.63 -12.33 -6.91
C ASP A 61 8.00 -12.64 -6.29
N TYR A 62 8.47 -11.71 -5.47
CA TYR A 62 9.69 -11.91 -4.70
C TYR A 62 9.45 -12.86 -3.53
N PRO A 63 10.34 -13.85 -3.29
CA PRO A 63 10.35 -14.61 -2.05
C PRO A 63 10.37 -13.65 -0.86
N ARG A 64 9.49 -13.90 0.09
CA ARG A 64 9.25 -13.00 1.23
C ARG A 64 10.53 -12.64 2.00
N GLU A 65 11.40 -13.60 2.19
CA GLU A 65 12.67 -13.42 2.89
C GLU A 65 13.58 -12.44 2.13
N LYS A 66 13.71 -12.63 0.82
CA LYS A 66 14.50 -11.75 -0.05
C LYS A 66 13.94 -10.32 -0.10
N LEU A 67 12.62 -10.19 -0.13
CA LEU A 67 11.98 -8.88 -0.07
C LEU A 67 12.30 -8.18 1.25
N TYR A 68 12.23 -8.90 2.37
CA TYR A 68 12.53 -8.35 3.69
C TYR A 68 14.00 -7.96 3.86
N GLU A 69 14.93 -8.77 3.35
CA GLU A 69 16.36 -8.42 3.30
C GLU A 69 16.58 -7.10 2.53
N ARG A 70 15.94 -6.96 1.36
CA ARG A 70 16.04 -5.74 0.54
C ARG A 70 15.45 -4.52 1.24
N ILE A 71 14.31 -4.67 1.91
CA ILE A 71 13.68 -3.60 2.69
C ILE A 71 14.62 -3.14 3.80
N ASN A 72 15.16 -4.08 4.59
CA ASN A 72 16.04 -3.76 5.69
C ASN A 72 17.30 -3.03 5.19
N LYS A 73 17.96 -3.56 4.15
CA LYS A 73 19.14 -2.94 3.54
C LYS A 73 18.85 -1.54 2.99
N ARG A 74 17.69 -1.34 2.35
CA ARG A 74 17.27 -0.03 1.86
C ARG A 74 17.15 0.97 3.00
N ILE A 75 16.56 0.59 4.12
CA ILE A 75 16.40 1.47 5.28
C ILE A 75 17.76 1.84 5.87
N ASP A 76 18.68 0.88 5.99
CA ASP A 76 20.04 1.16 6.45
C ASP A 76 20.77 2.18 5.54
N ILE A 77 20.53 2.09 4.24
CA ILE A 77 21.05 3.07 3.26
C ILE A 77 20.36 4.43 3.42
N MET A 78 19.04 4.48 3.61
CA MET A 78 18.30 5.72 3.84
C MET A 78 18.80 6.45 5.10
N VAL A 79 19.05 5.72 6.17
CA VAL A 79 19.62 6.31 7.40
C VAL A 79 21.00 6.91 7.14
N LYS A 80 21.85 6.21 6.39
CA LYS A 80 23.17 6.75 6.00
C LYS A 80 23.09 7.97 5.10
N ASN A 81 22.04 8.06 4.29
CA ASN A 81 21.83 9.14 3.32
C ASN A 81 21.06 10.35 3.88
N GLY A 82 20.77 10.37 5.20
CA GLY A 82 20.23 11.57 5.86
C GLY A 82 18.71 11.58 6.02
N VAL A 83 18.01 10.43 5.97
CA VAL A 83 16.56 10.39 6.26
C VAL A 83 16.21 10.91 7.65
N LEU A 84 17.16 10.82 8.61
CA LEU A 84 17.02 11.38 9.95
C LEU A 84 16.91 12.91 9.93
N ASP A 85 17.73 13.56 9.12
CA ASP A 85 17.72 15.04 8.99
C ASP A 85 16.41 15.51 8.35
N GLU A 86 15.93 14.79 7.32
CA GLU A 86 14.61 15.07 6.73
C GLU A 86 13.48 14.88 7.74
N ALA A 87 13.49 13.79 8.51
CA ALA A 87 12.51 13.52 9.54
C ALA A 87 12.54 14.60 10.65
N LYS A 88 13.74 15.04 11.03
CA LYS A 88 13.92 16.10 12.05
C LYS A 88 13.37 17.44 11.55
N MET A 89 13.64 17.77 10.28
CA MET A 89 13.10 18.99 9.68
C MET A 89 11.55 18.99 9.70
N LEU A 90 10.92 17.86 9.33
CA LEU A 90 9.46 17.73 9.38
C LEU A 90 8.92 17.80 10.81
N TYR A 91 9.62 17.20 11.77
CA TYR A 91 9.26 17.27 13.19
C TYR A 91 9.29 18.71 13.70
N ASP A 92 10.34 19.46 13.37
CA ASP A 92 10.52 20.86 13.80
C ASP A 92 9.52 21.84 13.17
N MET A 93 8.91 21.49 12.03
CA MET A 93 7.80 22.24 11.44
C MET A 93 6.53 22.22 12.28
N ASN A 94 6.45 21.36 13.28
CA ASN A 94 5.33 21.24 14.22
C ASN A 94 3.95 21.18 13.53
N LEU A 95 3.89 20.42 12.43
CA LEU A 95 2.66 20.28 11.64
C LEU A 95 1.61 19.47 12.38
N ASP A 96 0.34 19.70 12.05
CA ASP A 96 -0.78 18.96 12.63
C ASP A 96 -0.63 17.43 12.34
N LYS A 97 -0.98 16.61 13.32
CA LYS A 97 -0.92 15.14 13.25
C LYS A 97 -1.74 14.55 12.09
N ASP A 98 -2.75 15.28 11.63
CA ASP A 98 -3.59 14.88 10.50
C ASP A 98 -2.95 15.17 9.14
N ASN A 99 -1.83 15.88 9.12
CA ASN A 99 -1.12 16.16 7.89
C ASN A 99 -0.56 14.88 7.26
N THR A 100 -0.80 14.68 5.97
CA THR A 100 -0.44 13.45 5.25
C THR A 100 1.06 13.15 5.29
N CYS A 101 1.92 14.17 5.24
CA CYS A 101 3.37 13.98 5.30
C CYS A 101 3.82 13.42 6.66
N ILE A 102 3.16 13.82 7.75
CA ILE A 102 3.44 13.31 9.10
C ILE A 102 3.01 11.84 9.25
N GLN A 103 1.97 11.42 8.52
CA GLN A 103 1.48 10.03 8.60
C GLN A 103 2.29 9.06 7.73
N ALA A 104 3.15 9.56 6.84
CA ALA A 104 3.96 8.73 5.95
C ALA A 104 4.90 7.81 6.75
N ILE A 105 5.10 6.59 6.24
CA ILE A 105 6.13 5.68 6.75
C ILE A 105 7.50 6.24 6.33
N GLY A 106 8.41 6.36 7.29
CA GLY A 106 9.76 6.86 7.04
C GLY A 106 10.14 8.06 7.89
N TYR A 107 9.17 8.78 8.44
CA TYR A 107 9.43 9.96 9.26
C TYR A 107 8.90 9.83 10.68
N LYS A 108 7.63 9.50 10.83
CA LYS A 108 6.95 9.41 12.14
C LYS A 108 7.58 8.41 13.10
N GLU A 109 8.25 7.40 12.58
CA GLU A 109 8.94 6.39 13.38
C GLU A 109 10.10 6.97 14.19
N PHE A 110 10.63 8.15 13.80
CA PHE A 110 11.73 8.82 14.50
C PHE A 110 11.26 9.88 15.51
N PHE A 111 9.98 10.23 15.54
CA PHE A 111 9.50 11.34 16.38
C PHE A 111 9.69 11.08 17.86
N GLU A 112 9.43 9.86 18.35
CA GLU A 112 9.68 9.48 19.75
C GLU A 112 11.17 9.51 20.10
N CYS A 113 12.04 9.24 19.13
CA CYS A 113 13.49 9.39 19.29
C CYS A 113 13.88 10.87 19.47
N PHE A 114 13.29 11.79 18.70
CA PHE A 114 13.53 13.24 18.83
C PHE A 114 13.01 13.79 20.16
N GLU A 115 11.99 13.17 20.73
CA GLU A 115 11.46 13.50 22.06
C GLU A 115 12.28 12.88 23.20
N GLY A 116 13.31 12.08 22.90
CA GLY A 116 14.12 11.38 23.91
C GLY A 116 13.40 10.22 24.60
N LYS A 117 12.29 9.73 24.03
CA LYS A 117 11.49 8.61 24.57
C LYS A 117 11.94 7.24 24.05
N GLU A 118 12.65 7.21 22.96
CA GLU A 118 13.12 6.00 22.27
C GLU A 118 14.56 6.22 21.77
N ASN A 119 15.37 5.16 21.71
CA ASN A 119 16.69 5.25 21.09
C ASN A 119 16.60 5.12 19.56
N LEU A 120 17.67 5.49 18.88
CA LEU A 120 17.71 5.51 17.40
C LEU A 120 17.61 4.11 16.80
N ASP A 121 18.24 3.11 17.41
CA ASP A 121 18.24 1.74 16.89
C ASP A 121 16.82 1.15 16.92
N ASP A 122 16.06 1.40 17.99
CA ASP A 122 14.67 0.97 18.12
C ASP A 122 13.77 1.68 17.09
N ALA A 123 13.98 2.97 16.86
CA ALA A 123 13.26 3.73 15.82
C ALA A 123 13.53 3.17 14.42
N ILE A 124 14.77 2.80 14.10
CA ILE A 124 15.15 2.16 12.83
C ILE A 124 14.47 0.79 12.70
N GLU A 125 14.49 -0.05 13.74
CA GLU A 125 13.80 -1.35 13.70
C GLU A 125 12.27 -1.20 13.57
N LYS A 126 11.69 -0.19 14.19
CA LYS A 126 10.28 0.18 14.06
C LYS A 126 9.96 0.55 12.60
N LEU A 127 10.82 1.34 11.96
CA LEU A 127 10.69 1.69 10.55
C LEU A 127 10.79 0.46 9.62
N LYS A 128 11.78 -0.43 9.85
CA LYS A 128 11.90 -1.69 9.11
C LYS A 128 10.63 -2.54 9.23
N LYS A 129 10.10 -2.68 10.45
CA LYS A 129 8.85 -3.41 10.72
C LYS A 129 7.64 -2.79 10.02
N SER A 130 7.47 -1.47 10.10
CA SER A 130 6.38 -0.74 9.45
C SER A 130 6.43 -0.94 7.92
N THR A 131 7.61 -0.86 7.32
CA THR A 131 7.82 -1.04 5.88
C THR A 131 7.55 -2.49 5.44
N ARG A 132 7.99 -3.49 6.21
CA ARG A 132 7.65 -4.91 5.93
C ARG A 132 6.14 -5.15 5.99
N HIS A 133 5.45 -4.55 6.97
CA HIS A 133 3.99 -4.63 7.06
C HIS A 133 3.30 -3.94 5.88
N TYR A 134 3.83 -2.82 5.41
CA TYR A 134 3.33 -2.15 4.22
C TYR A 134 3.48 -3.03 2.97
N ALA A 135 4.66 -3.61 2.75
CA ALA A 135 4.91 -4.54 1.67
C ALA A 135 3.96 -5.76 1.70
N LYS A 136 3.72 -6.34 2.89
CA LYS A 136 2.74 -7.43 3.07
C LYS A 136 1.34 -7.00 2.63
N ARG A 137 0.90 -5.78 2.99
CA ARG A 137 -0.42 -5.28 2.55
C ARG A 137 -0.51 -5.12 1.04
N GLN A 138 0.56 -4.61 0.39
CA GLN A 138 0.62 -4.51 -1.07
C GLN A 138 0.50 -5.87 -1.74
N ILE A 139 1.29 -6.87 -1.31
CA ILE A 139 1.21 -8.24 -1.82
C ILE A 139 -0.21 -8.79 -1.70
N THR A 140 -0.82 -8.66 -0.53
CA THR A 140 -2.19 -9.14 -0.29
C THR A 140 -3.19 -8.43 -1.21
N TRP A 141 -3.01 -7.14 -1.44
CA TRP A 141 -3.89 -6.36 -2.31
C TRP A 141 -3.76 -6.82 -3.77
N PHE A 142 -2.54 -6.93 -4.30
CA PHE A 142 -2.32 -7.41 -5.67
C PHE A 142 -2.89 -8.82 -5.87
N LYS A 143 -2.61 -9.73 -4.94
CA LYS A 143 -3.09 -11.14 -5.03
C LYS A 143 -4.61 -11.28 -4.96
N ASN A 144 -5.31 -10.38 -4.27
CA ASN A 144 -6.75 -10.52 -4.03
C ASN A 144 -7.62 -9.59 -4.87
N LYS A 145 -7.06 -8.53 -5.45
CA LYS A 145 -7.84 -7.48 -6.11
C LYS A 145 -7.59 -7.36 -7.60
N LEU A 146 -6.49 -7.88 -8.10
CA LEU A 146 -6.14 -7.80 -9.51
C LEU A 146 -5.88 -9.19 -10.09
N ASN A 147 -6.32 -9.39 -11.32
CA ASN A 147 -5.89 -10.55 -12.12
C ASN A 147 -4.52 -10.20 -12.71
N CYS A 148 -3.45 -10.58 -12.00
CA CYS A 148 -2.07 -10.28 -12.38
C CYS A 148 -1.37 -11.52 -12.92
N HIS A 149 -0.53 -11.35 -13.94
CA HIS A 149 0.47 -12.34 -14.30
C HIS A 149 1.64 -12.26 -13.31
N TYR A 150 2.01 -13.42 -12.74
CA TYR A 150 3.10 -13.52 -11.77
C TYR A 150 4.40 -13.80 -12.49
N LEU A 151 5.35 -12.85 -12.41
CA LEU A 151 6.71 -13.06 -12.89
C LEU A 151 7.54 -13.67 -11.75
N GLU A 152 7.75 -15.00 -11.80
CA GLU A 152 8.39 -15.74 -10.71
C GLU A 152 9.92 -15.66 -10.75
N GLU A 153 10.49 -15.45 -11.93
CA GLU A 153 11.95 -15.39 -12.12
C GLU A 153 12.53 -14.00 -11.80
N TYR A 154 12.29 -13.49 -10.60
CA TYR A 154 12.72 -12.14 -10.17
C TYR A 154 14.23 -11.84 -10.34
N ASN A 155 15.08 -12.85 -10.51
CA ASN A 155 16.51 -12.73 -10.77
C ASN A 155 16.84 -12.71 -12.27
N ASN A 156 15.89 -13.04 -13.14
CA ASN A 156 16.06 -13.11 -14.58
C ASN A 156 15.31 -11.96 -15.27
N VAL A 157 15.89 -10.76 -15.22
CA VAL A 157 15.29 -9.57 -15.83
C VAL A 157 15.02 -9.77 -17.33
N SER A 158 15.96 -10.38 -18.06
CA SER A 158 15.79 -10.65 -19.49
C SER A 158 14.65 -11.63 -19.77
N GLY A 159 14.50 -12.66 -18.94
CA GLY A 159 13.38 -13.59 -19.03
C GLY A 159 12.04 -12.90 -18.80
N MET A 160 11.91 -12.11 -17.74
CA MET A 160 10.69 -11.33 -17.46
C MET A 160 10.34 -10.35 -18.58
N VAL A 161 11.33 -9.66 -19.15
CA VAL A 161 11.13 -8.75 -20.29
C VAL A 161 10.64 -9.52 -21.52
N ASN A 162 11.22 -10.67 -21.83
CA ASN A 162 10.79 -11.50 -22.96
C ASN A 162 9.35 -12.02 -22.77
N GLU A 163 8.98 -12.42 -21.56
CA GLU A 163 7.62 -12.85 -21.23
C GLU A 163 6.61 -11.71 -21.47
N ILE A 164 6.89 -10.51 -20.94
CA ILE A 164 6.04 -9.31 -21.14
C ILE A 164 5.91 -8.95 -22.62
N ILE A 165 7.02 -8.99 -23.38
CA ILE A 165 7.01 -8.68 -24.82
C ILE A 165 6.22 -9.74 -25.59
N SER A 166 6.36 -11.02 -25.22
CA SER A 166 5.63 -12.12 -25.85
C SER A 166 4.12 -11.97 -25.66
N ASP A 167 3.68 -11.62 -24.46
CA ASP A 167 2.27 -11.38 -24.16
C ASP A 167 1.72 -10.18 -24.95
N SER A 168 2.50 -9.11 -25.08
CA SER A 168 2.07 -7.92 -25.83
C SER A 168 2.01 -8.13 -27.36
N LYS A 169 2.80 -9.05 -27.93
CA LYS A 169 2.76 -9.39 -29.36
C LYS A 169 1.52 -10.18 -29.79
N ILE A 170 0.73 -10.67 -28.84
CA ILE A 170 -0.59 -11.27 -29.12
C ILE A 170 -1.55 -10.24 -29.73
N LEU A 171 -1.26 -8.95 -29.57
CA LEU A 171 -2.08 -7.84 -30.04
C LEU A 171 -1.76 -7.36 -31.47
N GLU A 172 -0.69 -7.86 -32.11
CA GLU A 172 -0.34 -7.51 -33.48
C GLU A 172 -1.07 -8.37 -34.55
N LYS A 173 -2.15 -9.06 -34.16
CA LYS A 173 -3.06 -9.79 -35.02
C LYS A 173 -4.43 -9.14 -35.03
#